data_8ffc0fad335a73069ef10faeee34e291
#
_entry.id   8ffc0fad335a73069ef10faeee34e291
#
_cell.length_a   1.000
_cell.length_b   1.000
_cell.length_c   1.000
_cell.angle_alpha   90.00
_cell.angle_beta   90.00
_cell.angle_gamma   90.00
#
_symmetry.space_group_name_H-M   'P 1'
#
loop_
_entity.id
_entity.type
_entity.pdbx_description
1 polymer ?
#
loop_
_entity_poly.entity_id
_entity_poly.type
_entity_poly.pdbx_seq_one_letter_code
_entity_poly.pdbx_strand_id
1 'polypeptide(L)'
;IRTIEIKMYDNYFEPSTIIIKKGETIKFVISNNGELVHEFNIATKEMHIKHQPEMMKMVEHEILLADRIDKEKMKEMAKKDHSMAHSHSNSVLLEPNKIGEIIWKFNTDTKLEVACNVPGHYEVGMVADIKTN
;
A
#
# COMPACT_ATOMS: atom_id res chain seq x y z
N ILE A 1 11.21 10.08 16.12
CA ILE A 1 10.27 9.41 15.19
C ILE A 1 9.64 8.21 15.89
N ARG A 2 8.31 8.20 15.92
CA ARG A 2 7.57 7.06 16.48
C ARG A 2 7.43 5.97 15.44
N THR A 3 7.56 4.71 15.86
CA THR A 3 7.40 3.55 15.00
C THR A 3 6.04 2.90 15.25
N ILE A 4 5.32 2.60 14.18
CA ILE A 4 4.06 1.84 14.24
C ILE A 4 4.25 0.56 13.44
N GLU A 5 3.99 -0.58 14.06
CA GLU A 5 3.97 -1.86 13.39
C GLU A 5 2.61 -2.11 12.76
N ILE A 6 2.63 -2.48 11.49
CA ILE A 6 1.41 -2.80 10.74
C ILE A 6 1.53 -4.25 10.27
N LYS A 7 0.45 -4.98 10.47
CA LYS A 7 0.34 -6.34 9.93
C LYS A 7 -0.77 -6.33 8.87
N MET A 8 -0.46 -6.89 7.72
CA MET A 8 -1.44 -7.08 6.67
C MET A 8 -1.85 -8.54 6.63
N TYR A 9 -3.15 -8.77 6.69
CA TYR A 9 -3.75 -10.09 6.52
C TYR A 9 -4.59 -10.07 5.25
N ASP A 10 -5.09 -11.22 4.86
CA ASP A 10 -5.99 -11.22 3.71
C ASP A 10 -7.26 -10.45 4.09
N ASN A 11 -7.46 -9.34 3.35
CA ASN A 11 -8.61 -8.42 3.41
C ASN A 11 -8.64 -7.44 4.58
N TYR A 12 -7.60 -7.33 5.44
CA TYR A 12 -7.60 -6.30 6.49
C TYR A 12 -6.20 -5.94 6.99
N PHE A 13 -6.11 -4.78 7.63
CA PHE A 13 -4.91 -4.30 8.33
C PHE A 13 -5.10 -4.39 9.84
N GLU A 14 -4.00 -4.62 10.54
CA GLU A 14 -3.97 -4.55 12.00
C GLU A 14 -2.82 -3.59 12.41
N PRO A 15 -3.11 -2.47 13.08
CA PRO A 15 -4.43 -1.99 13.47
C PRO A 15 -5.25 -1.47 12.28
N SER A 16 -6.57 -1.42 12.44
CA SER A 16 -7.49 -0.89 11.43
C SER A 16 -7.74 0.60 11.59
N THR A 17 -7.26 1.20 12.67
CA THR A 17 -7.29 2.64 12.92
C THR A 17 -5.91 3.08 13.38
N ILE A 18 -5.36 4.08 12.71
CA ILE A 18 -4.05 4.64 13.01
C ILE A 18 -4.27 6.05 13.53
N ILE A 19 -3.78 6.32 14.75
CA ILE A 19 -3.94 7.63 15.39
C ILE A 19 -2.61 8.36 15.30
N ILE A 20 -2.63 9.55 14.72
CA ILE A 20 -1.45 10.39 14.52
C ILE A 20 -1.68 11.78 15.07
N LYS A 21 -0.62 12.56 15.19
CA LYS A 21 -0.68 14.00 15.49
C LYS A 21 -0.31 14.76 14.23
N LYS A 22 -0.97 15.90 14.00
CA LYS A 22 -0.63 16.76 12.87
C LYS A 22 0.85 17.14 12.93
N GLY A 23 1.54 16.98 11.80
CA GLY A 23 2.97 17.28 11.70
C GLY A 23 3.88 16.15 12.17
N GLU A 24 3.31 15.07 12.68
CA GLU A 24 4.08 13.93 13.17
C GLU A 24 4.72 13.17 12.01
N THR A 25 5.96 12.72 12.22
CA THR A 25 6.63 11.79 11.31
C THR A 25 6.61 10.41 11.93
N ILE A 26 6.14 9.42 11.18
CA ILE A 26 6.01 8.05 11.66
C ILE A 26 6.79 7.11 10.73
N LYS A 27 7.49 6.17 11.34
CA LYS A 27 8.07 5.04 10.64
C LYS A 27 7.09 3.87 10.75
N PHE A 28 6.57 3.44 9.63
CA PHE A 28 5.74 2.24 9.57
C PHE A 28 6.61 1.05 9.21
N VAL A 29 6.52 0.00 10.01
CA VAL A 29 7.14 -1.29 9.71
C VAL A 29 5.99 -2.24 9.38
N ILE A 30 5.92 -2.64 8.12
CA ILE A 30 4.76 -3.35 7.57
C ILE A 30 5.17 -4.78 7.24
N SER A 31 4.41 -5.75 7.76
CA SER A 31 4.62 -7.16 7.43
C SER A 31 3.37 -7.73 6.76
N ASN A 32 3.56 -8.52 5.71
CA ASN A 32 2.46 -9.24 5.07
C ASN A 32 2.36 -10.64 5.68
N ASN A 33 1.36 -10.84 6.53
CA ASN A 33 1.08 -12.12 7.19
C ASN A 33 -0.05 -12.88 6.50
N GLY A 34 -0.52 -12.39 5.34
CA GLY A 34 -1.53 -13.06 4.55
C GLY A 34 -0.93 -14.06 3.56
N GLU A 35 -1.78 -14.69 2.77
CA GLU A 35 -1.40 -15.61 1.72
C GLU A 35 -1.33 -14.95 0.35
N LEU A 36 -1.89 -13.76 0.23
CA LEU A 36 -1.94 -12.97 -1.01
C LEU A 36 -0.97 -11.80 -0.96
N VAL A 37 -0.61 -11.27 -2.13
CA VAL A 37 0.13 -10.00 -2.21
C VAL A 37 -0.78 -8.89 -1.70
N HIS A 38 -0.24 -7.99 -0.89
CA HIS A 38 -0.96 -6.83 -0.36
C HIS A 38 -0.15 -5.56 -0.51
N GLU A 39 -0.85 -4.44 -0.62
CA GLU A 39 -0.27 -3.10 -0.67
C GLU A 39 -0.62 -2.33 0.58
N PHE A 40 0.36 -1.62 1.15
CA PHE A 40 0.14 -0.58 2.15
C PHE A 40 0.38 0.74 1.46
N ASN A 41 -0.68 1.54 1.28
CA ASN A 41 -0.62 2.77 0.51
C ASN A 41 -1.31 3.90 1.29
N ILE A 42 -0.55 4.97 1.58
CA ILE A 42 -1.05 6.16 2.27
C ILE A 42 -1.46 7.18 1.20
N ALA A 43 -2.74 7.48 1.09
CA ALA A 43 -3.23 8.41 0.08
C ALA A 43 -4.64 8.89 0.42
N THR A 44 -5.15 9.84 -0.35
CA THR A 44 -6.55 10.21 -0.28
C THR A 44 -7.41 9.15 -0.96
N LYS A 45 -8.70 9.14 -0.66
CA LYS A 45 -9.64 8.22 -1.29
C LYS A 45 -9.62 8.35 -2.81
N GLU A 46 -9.56 9.59 -3.32
CA GLU A 46 -9.52 9.85 -4.76
C GLU A 46 -8.25 9.31 -5.41
N MET A 47 -7.12 9.43 -4.73
CA MET A 47 -5.84 8.90 -5.22
C MET A 47 -5.84 7.38 -5.28
N HIS A 48 -6.46 6.73 -4.28
CA HIS A 48 -6.61 5.27 -4.30
C HIS A 48 -7.42 4.83 -5.51
N ILE A 49 -8.54 5.50 -5.77
CA ILE A 49 -9.41 5.17 -6.90
C ILE A 49 -8.65 5.35 -8.23
N LYS A 50 -7.87 6.41 -8.37
CA LYS A 50 -7.07 6.67 -9.58
C LYS A 50 -5.94 5.65 -9.76
N HIS A 51 -5.43 5.11 -8.66
CA HIS A 51 -4.33 4.14 -8.70
C HIS A 51 -4.81 2.73 -9.11
N GLN A 52 -6.08 2.41 -8.89
CA GLN A 52 -6.60 1.07 -9.14
C GLN A 52 -6.45 0.61 -10.61
N PRO A 53 -6.68 1.45 -11.64
CA PRO A 53 -6.44 1.03 -13.02
C PRO A 53 -4.99 0.65 -13.30
N GLU A 54 -4.04 1.30 -12.63
CA GLU A 54 -2.61 0.97 -12.76
C GLU A 54 -2.31 -0.41 -12.19
N MET A 55 -2.92 -0.72 -11.05
CA MET A 55 -2.78 -2.05 -10.43
C MET A 55 -3.44 -3.12 -11.29
N MET A 56 -4.56 -2.81 -11.92
CA MET A 56 -5.22 -3.74 -12.83
C MET A 56 -4.35 -4.04 -14.06
N LYS A 57 -3.65 -3.05 -14.59
CA LYS A 57 -2.68 -3.27 -15.67
C LYS A 57 -1.61 -4.28 -15.28
N MET A 58 -1.14 -4.21 -14.04
CA MET A 58 -0.14 -5.15 -13.55
C MET A 58 -0.67 -6.58 -13.53
N VAL A 59 -1.95 -6.75 -13.18
CA VAL A 59 -2.60 -8.07 -13.23
C VAL A 59 -2.74 -8.54 -14.67
N GLU A 60 -3.19 -7.66 -15.56
CA GLU A 60 -3.40 -7.99 -16.98
C GLU A 60 -2.10 -8.40 -17.68
N HIS A 61 -0.98 -7.79 -17.29
CA HIS A 61 0.33 -8.11 -17.83
C HIS A 61 1.04 -9.23 -17.06
N GLU A 62 0.33 -9.88 -16.14
CA GLU A 62 0.87 -10.97 -15.33
C GLU A 62 2.12 -10.60 -14.52
N ILE A 63 2.23 -9.33 -14.15
CA ILE A 63 3.27 -8.82 -13.26
C ILE A 63 2.85 -9.05 -11.81
N LEU A 64 1.59 -8.74 -11.48
CA LEU A 64 1.00 -8.96 -10.17
C LEU A 64 0.15 -10.22 -10.23
N LEU A 65 0.59 -11.25 -9.53
CA LEU A 65 -0.11 -12.51 -9.38
C LEU A 65 -0.71 -12.56 -7.98
N ALA A 66 -1.53 -13.57 -7.70
CA ALA A 66 -2.23 -13.65 -6.42
C ALA A 66 -1.28 -13.66 -5.23
N ASP A 67 -0.20 -14.46 -5.32
CA ASP A 67 0.72 -14.70 -4.21
C ASP A 67 2.16 -14.26 -4.49
N ARG A 68 2.42 -13.63 -5.63
CA ARG A 68 3.77 -13.20 -5.98
C ARG A 68 3.78 -12.07 -7.00
N ILE A 69 4.94 -11.46 -7.14
CA ILE A 69 5.22 -10.40 -8.10
C ILE A 69 6.30 -10.90 -9.06
N ASP A 70 6.05 -10.79 -10.36
CA ASP A 70 7.08 -11.06 -11.36
C ASP A 70 7.97 -9.83 -11.48
N LYS A 71 9.08 -9.83 -10.76
CA LYS A 71 9.95 -8.67 -10.64
C LYS A 71 10.68 -8.33 -11.93
N GLU A 72 10.97 -9.33 -12.75
CA GLU A 72 11.61 -9.09 -14.04
C GLU A 72 10.68 -8.41 -15.02
N LYS A 73 9.43 -8.88 -15.12
CA LYS A 73 8.41 -8.23 -15.93
C LYS A 73 8.14 -6.80 -15.45
N MET A 74 8.13 -6.60 -14.13
CA MET A 74 7.94 -5.27 -13.56
C MET A 74 9.03 -4.32 -14.01
N LYS A 75 10.29 -4.74 -13.97
CA LYS A 75 11.42 -3.93 -14.42
C LYS A 75 11.32 -3.60 -15.89
N GLU A 76 10.98 -4.57 -16.73
CA GLU A 76 10.84 -4.36 -18.17
C GLU A 76 9.71 -3.40 -18.50
N MET A 77 8.57 -3.55 -17.85
CA MET A 77 7.42 -2.67 -18.07
C MET A 77 7.68 -1.25 -17.55
N ALA A 78 8.38 -1.11 -16.42
CA ALA A 78 8.72 0.20 -15.86
C ALA A 78 9.62 1.01 -16.80
N LYS A 79 10.42 0.38 -17.64
CA LYS A 79 11.23 1.06 -18.65
C LYS A 79 10.37 1.66 -19.76
N LYS A 80 9.23 1.06 -20.06
CA LYS A 80 8.31 1.48 -21.11
C LYS A 80 7.19 2.38 -20.59
N ASP A 81 6.77 2.15 -19.35
CA ASP A 81 5.64 2.85 -18.72
C ASP A 81 5.99 3.08 -17.25
N HIS A 82 6.29 4.33 -16.88
CA HIS A 82 6.68 4.69 -15.53
C HIS A 82 5.59 4.43 -14.48
N SER A 83 4.32 4.35 -14.90
CA SER A 83 3.22 4.03 -13.97
C SER A 83 3.33 2.62 -13.41
N MET A 84 4.09 1.75 -14.05
CA MET A 84 4.32 0.38 -13.62
C MET A 84 5.50 0.25 -12.65
N ALA A 85 6.23 1.33 -12.38
CA ALA A 85 7.30 1.33 -11.40
C ALA A 85 6.69 1.36 -9.98
N HIS A 86 7.14 0.47 -9.10
CA HIS A 86 6.66 0.39 -7.72
C HIS A 86 7.72 0.74 -6.71
N SER A 87 8.32 1.92 -6.87
CA SER A 87 9.19 2.51 -5.88
C SER A 87 8.59 3.87 -5.50
N HIS A 88 7.63 3.85 -4.59
CA HIS A 88 6.93 5.06 -4.13
C HIS A 88 7.23 5.31 -2.66
N SER A 89 7.30 6.59 -2.27
CA SER A 89 7.57 6.97 -0.88
C SER A 89 6.38 6.72 0.05
N ASN A 90 5.17 6.61 -0.50
CA ASN A 90 3.93 6.46 0.26
C ASN A 90 3.34 5.04 0.24
N SER A 91 3.99 4.10 -0.43
CA SER A 91 3.44 2.76 -0.55
C SER A 91 4.50 1.68 -0.67
N VAL A 92 4.15 0.48 -0.22
CA VAL A 92 4.92 -0.75 -0.46
C VAL A 92 3.97 -1.85 -0.89
N LEU A 93 4.41 -2.64 -1.84
CA LEU A 93 3.70 -3.82 -2.33
C LEU A 93 4.50 -5.04 -1.88
N LEU A 94 3.89 -5.88 -1.04
CA LEU A 94 4.60 -6.98 -0.39
C LEU A 94 3.99 -8.33 -0.71
N GLU A 95 4.86 -9.25 -1.13
CA GLU A 95 4.51 -10.66 -1.21
C GLU A 95 4.32 -11.26 0.19
N PRO A 96 3.65 -12.41 0.33
CA PRO A 96 3.53 -13.07 1.63
C PRO A 96 4.86 -13.24 2.35
N ASN A 97 4.87 -13.03 3.66
CA ASN A 97 6.03 -13.14 4.55
C ASN A 97 7.14 -12.11 4.31
N LYS A 98 6.86 -11.06 3.54
CA LYS A 98 7.80 -9.97 3.33
C LYS A 98 7.51 -8.81 4.27
N ILE A 99 8.53 -8.01 4.55
CA ILE A 99 8.48 -6.85 5.42
C ILE A 99 8.98 -5.64 4.63
N GLY A 100 8.29 -4.51 4.77
CA GLY A 100 8.71 -3.25 4.19
C GLY A 100 8.60 -2.13 5.20
N GLU A 101 9.14 -0.96 4.85
CA GLU A 101 9.12 0.21 5.71
C GLU A 101 8.73 1.43 4.92
N ILE A 102 7.98 2.33 5.56
CA ILE A 102 7.64 3.65 5.03
C ILE A 102 7.86 4.67 6.14
N ILE A 103 8.55 5.77 5.83
CA ILE A 103 8.63 6.91 6.72
C ILE A 103 7.75 8.01 6.11
N TRP A 104 6.76 8.48 6.86
CA TRP A 104 5.80 9.45 6.36
C TRP A 104 5.55 10.57 7.37
N LYS A 105 5.58 11.80 6.87
CA LYS A 105 5.26 12.97 7.68
C LYS A 105 3.83 13.42 7.37
N PHE A 106 3.02 13.52 8.43
CA PHE A 106 1.61 13.91 8.31
C PHE A 106 1.48 15.44 8.49
N ASN A 107 1.88 16.18 7.47
CA ASN A 107 1.93 17.64 7.53
C ASN A 107 0.83 18.36 6.73
N THR A 108 -0.24 17.64 6.40
CA THR A 108 -1.36 18.17 5.64
C THR A 108 -2.66 18.00 6.43
N ASP A 109 -3.64 18.85 6.16
CA ASP A 109 -5.00 18.70 6.68
C ASP A 109 -5.87 17.80 5.81
N THR A 110 -5.36 17.37 4.67
CA THR A 110 -6.07 16.48 3.77
C THR A 110 -6.31 15.12 4.44
N LYS A 111 -7.53 14.62 4.34
CA LYS A 111 -7.87 13.31 4.90
C LYS A 111 -7.17 12.21 4.12
N LEU A 112 -6.32 11.46 4.80
CA LEU A 112 -5.61 10.32 4.26
C LEU A 112 -6.16 9.03 4.84
N GLU A 113 -6.05 7.97 4.09
CA GLU A 113 -6.35 6.62 4.56
C GLU A 113 -5.26 5.67 4.07
N VAL A 114 -5.12 4.53 4.72
CA VAL A 114 -4.29 3.44 4.24
C VAL A 114 -5.19 2.47 3.51
N ALA A 115 -4.79 2.05 2.32
CA ALA A 115 -5.57 1.07 1.56
C ALA A 115 -4.67 0.09 0.84
N CYS A 116 -5.24 -1.06 0.54
CA CYS A 116 -4.67 -2.05 -0.36
C CYS A 116 -5.39 -1.92 -1.71
N ASN A 117 -4.65 -1.56 -2.75
CA ASN A 117 -5.22 -1.36 -4.09
C ASN A 117 -4.96 -2.56 -5.02
N VAL A 118 -4.53 -3.69 -4.49
CA VAL A 118 -4.56 -4.95 -5.23
C VAL A 118 -6.01 -5.16 -5.68
N PRO A 119 -6.27 -5.44 -6.97
CA PRO A 119 -7.64 -5.50 -7.49
C PRO A 119 -8.57 -6.37 -6.65
N GLY A 120 -9.71 -5.81 -6.28
CA GLY A 120 -10.72 -6.44 -5.43
C GLY A 120 -10.56 -6.21 -3.94
N HIS A 121 -9.36 -5.84 -3.46
CA HIS A 121 -9.10 -5.74 -2.02
C HIS A 121 -9.71 -4.47 -1.40
N TYR A 122 -9.66 -3.35 -2.11
CA TYR A 122 -10.27 -2.11 -1.63
C TYR A 122 -11.78 -2.29 -1.45
N GLU A 123 -12.43 -2.92 -2.42
CA GLU A 123 -13.88 -3.12 -2.45
C GLU A 123 -14.38 -4.01 -1.30
N VAL A 124 -13.57 -4.96 -0.85
CA VAL A 124 -13.93 -5.81 0.31
C VAL A 124 -13.56 -5.16 1.64
N GLY A 125 -13.05 -3.93 1.62
CA GLY A 125 -12.85 -3.15 2.82
C GLY A 125 -11.45 -3.20 3.41
N MET A 126 -10.43 -3.58 2.64
CA MET A 126 -9.05 -3.57 3.13
C MET A 126 -8.51 -2.14 3.19
N VAL A 127 -8.97 -1.42 4.21
CA VAL A 127 -8.67 -0.02 4.45
C VAL A 127 -8.43 0.18 5.94
N ALA A 128 -7.46 1.01 6.30
CA ALA A 128 -7.25 1.46 7.67
C ALA A 128 -7.48 2.96 7.74
N ASP A 129 -8.26 3.38 8.72
CA ASP A 129 -8.56 4.80 8.93
C ASP A 129 -7.38 5.50 9.60
N ILE A 130 -7.13 6.73 9.20
CA ILE A 130 -6.13 7.58 9.84
C ILE A 130 -6.87 8.71 10.55
N LYS A 131 -6.72 8.77 11.88
CA LYS A 131 -7.34 9.79 12.72
C LYS A 131 -6.27 10.71 13.27
N THR A 132 -6.51 12.02 13.15
CA THR A 132 -5.64 13.04 13.73
C THR A 132 -6.14 13.40 15.12
N ASN A 133 -5.24 13.29 16.07
CA ASN A 133 -5.54 13.56 17.48
C ASN A 133 -5.23 15.01 17.82
#